data_172a6795e09a7f10136963bdd2155fc1
#
_entry.id   172a6795e09a7f10136963bdd2155fc1
#
_cell.length_a   1.000
_cell.length_b   1.000
_cell.length_c   1.000
_cell.angle_alpha   90.00
_cell.angle_beta   90.00
_cell.angle_gamma   90.00
#
_symmetry.space_group_name_H-M   'P 1'
#
loop_
_entity.id
_entity.type
_entity.pdbx_description
1 polymer ?
#
loop_
_entity_poly.entity_id
_entity_poly.type
_entity_poly.pdbx_seq_one_letter_code
_entity_poly.pdbx_strand_id
1 'polypeptide(L)'
;HVQDANGPWNGIVAYEAEGWDQFAWTDDSGALIEGPGEGDLVSLAGTVNEFYELTQLVDISVGVVHASSDDDLVILPSEILAGDIGESYEGCLIEFSGAMVSEEANQYGEWNFTTIDINGGGTVICDDKWDYFYFPTIDQELSLVAGVLDYSFSAYKLQPRLAKDVVET
;
A
#
# COMPACT_ATOMS: atom_id res chain seq x y z
N HIS A 1 2.00 -3.70 -5.09
CA HIS A 1 2.66 -2.39 -5.10
C HIS A 1 4.17 -2.57 -5.07
N VAL A 2 4.86 -1.67 -5.73
CA VAL A 2 6.33 -1.61 -5.77
C VAL A 2 6.73 -0.19 -5.36
N GLN A 3 7.79 -0.08 -4.56
CA GLN A 3 8.28 1.20 -4.07
C GLN A 3 9.81 1.19 -4.07
N ASP A 4 10.42 2.25 -4.59
CA ASP A 4 11.87 2.34 -4.75
C ASP A 4 12.58 3.25 -3.73
N ALA A 5 11.82 4.03 -2.94
CA ALA A 5 12.30 4.82 -1.82
C ALA A 5 11.15 5.14 -0.86
N ASN A 6 11.47 5.67 0.33
CA ASN A 6 10.46 6.22 1.24
C ASN A 6 9.99 7.59 0.74
N GLY A 7 8.76 7.96 1.07
CA GLY A 7 8.18 9.27 0.75
C GLY A 7 7.43 9.33 -0.58
N PRO A 8 7.04 10.54 -0.98
CA PRO A 8 6.15 10.73 -2.13
C PRO A 8 6.83 10.42 -3.47
N TRP A 9 6.02 10.05 -4.46
CA TRP A 9 6.41 9.77 -5.85
C TRP A 9 7.35 8.57 -6.04
N ASN A 10 7.41 7.66 -5.07
CA ASN A 10 8.30 6.50 -5.10
C ASN A 10 7.53 5.16 -5.18
N GLY A 11 6.22 5.19 -5.21
CA GLY A 11 5.35 4.01 -5.29
C GLY A 11 4.62 3.90 -6.63
N ILE A 12 4.31 2.67 -7.05
CA ILE A 12 3.44 2.40 -8.19
C ILE A 12 2.69 1.08 -7.97
N VAL A 13 1.46 1.02 -8.47
CA VAL A 13 0.70 -0.23 -8.54
C VAL A 13 1.17 -1.04 -9.74
N ALA A 14 1.71 -2.23 -9.52
CA ALA A 14 1.98 -3.17 -10.60
C ALA A 14 0.77 -4.11 -10.76
N TYR A 15 0.21 -4.19 -11.96
CA TYR A 15 -0.98 -4.96 -12.27
C TYR A 15 -0.70 -5.97 -13.38
N GLU A 16 -1.01 -7.25 -13.11
CA GLU A 16 -0.94 -8.33 -14.07
C GLU A 16 -2.34 -8.89 -14.33
N ALA A 17 -2.82 -8.75 -15.57
CA ALA A 17 -4.20 -9.06 -15.95
C ALA A 17 -4.57 -10.54 -15.82
N GLU A 18 -3.60 -11.45 -16.01
CA GLU A 18 -3.79 -12.89 -15.88
C GLU A 18 -3.51 -13.42 -14.47
N GLY A 19 -3.12 -12.52 -13.55
CA GLY A 19 -2.76 -12.83 -12.18
C GLY A 19 -1.27 -13.15 -12.01
N TRP A 20 -0.73 -12.73 -10.87
CA TRP A 20 0.69 -12.90 -10.54
C TRP A 20 1.11 -14.36 -10.37
N ASP A 21 0.19 -15.27 -10.09
CA ASP A 21 0.39 -16.72 -10.02
C ASP A 21 0.68 -17.36 -11.39
N GLN A 22 0.31 -16.68 -12.48
CA GLN A 22 0.60 -17.11 -13.84
C GLN A 22 1.84 -16.40 -14.43
N PHE A 23 2.33 -15.36 -13.77
CA PHE A 23 3.47 -14.61 -14.25
C PHE A 23 4.79 -15.37 -14.01
N ALA A 24 5.65 -15.40 -15.03
CA ALA A 24 6.93 -16.10 -14.98
C ALA A 24 8.02 -15.23 -14.33
N TRP A 25 8.18 -15.36 -13.02
CA TRP A 25 9.27 -14.74 -12.30
C TRP A 25 10.59 -15.47 -12.47
N THR A 26 11.67 -14.73 -12.51
CA THR A 26 13.03 -15.28 -12.57
C THR A 26 13.92 -14.74 -11.46
N ASP A 27 14.96 -15.46 -11.10
CA ASP A 27 16.05 -14.96 -10.27
C ASP A 27 17.16 -14.30 -11.12
N ASP A 28 18.22 -13.83 -10.46
CA ASP A 28 19.39 -13.22 -11.11
C ASP A 28 20.12 -14.14 -12.10
N SER A 29 19.93 -15.45 -12.01
CA SER A 29 20.49 -16.43 -12.94
C SER A 29 19.59 -16.68 -14.16
N GLY A 30 18.37 -16.16 -14.14
CA GLY A 30 17.33 -16.43 -15.14
C GLY A 30 16.56 -17.73 -14.88
N ALA A 31 16.73 -18.36 -13.72
CA ALA A 31 15.95 -19.54 -13.35
C ALA A 31 14.53 -19.13 -12.93
N LEU A 32 13.52 -19.92 -13.32
CA LEU A 32 12.14 -19.70 -12.91
C LEU A 32 12.00 -19.97 -11.39
N ILE A 33 11.29 -19.06 -10.72
CA ILE A 33 11.03 -19.12 -9.28
C ILE A 33 9.55 -18.80 -8.98
N GLU A 34 9.12 -19.01 -7.75
CA GLU A 34 7.88 -18.42 -7.24
C GLU A 34 8.01 -16.88 -7.24
N GLY A 35 6.88 -16.18 -7.24
CA GLY A 35 6.87 -14.72 -7.20
C GLY A 35 7.50 -14.13 -5.93
N PRO A 36 7.72 -12.82 -5.88
CA PRO A 36 8.32 -12.14 -4.73
C PRO A 36 7.41 -12.18 -3.51
N GLY A 37 8.04 -12.20 -2.35
CA GLY A 37 7.41 -11.90 -1.07
C GLY A 37 7.46 -10.41 -0.72
N GLU A 38 6.79 -10.04 0.37
CA GLU A 38 6.91 -8.69 0.93
C GLU A 38 8.36 -8.42 1.35
N GLY A 39 8.91 -7.31 0.87
CA GLY A 39 10.27 -6.87 1.17
C GLY A 39 11.33 -7.37 0.19
N ASP A 40 10.97 -8.18 -0.79
CA ASP A 40 11.92 -8.60 -1.81
C ASP A 40 12.28 -7.45 -2.76
N LEU A 41 13.54 -7.40 -3.16
CA LEU A 41 14.02 -6.50 -4.20
C LEU A 41 13.65 -7.07 -5.57
N VAL A 42 12.95 -6.28 -6.38
CA VAL A 42 12.50 -6.72 -7.70
C VAL A 42 12.86 -5.74 -8.79
N SER A 43 13.07 -6.25 -9.99
CA SER A 43 13.06 -5.45 -11.22
C SER A 43 11.84 -5.80 -12.05
N LEU A 44 11.09 -4.79 -12.46
CA LEU A 44 9.93 -4.92 -13.32
C LEU A 44 10.10 -4.10 -14.60
N ALA A 45 9.62 -4.61 -15.72
CA ALA A 45 9.48 -3.86 -16.96
C ALA A 45 8.05 -4.00 -17.47
N GLY A 46 7.41 -2.88 -17.74
CA GLY A 46 6.03 -2.83 -18.22
C GLY A 46 5.69 -1.47 -18.82
N THR A 47 4.43 -1.23 -19.05
CA THR A 47 3.89 0.02 -19.59
C THR A 47 3.20 0.80 -18.48
N VAL A 48 3.52 2.08 -18.33
CA VAL A 48 2.79 2.97 -17.41
C VAL A 48 1.44 3.32 -18.03
N ASN A 49 0.38 3.14 -17.29
CA ASN A 49 -1.00 3.40 -17.72
C ASN A 49 -1.80 4.04 -16.59
N GLU A 50 -2.71 4.94 -16.96
CA GLU A 50 -3.71 5.50 -16.06
C GLU A 50 -5.03 4.72 -16.17
N PHE A 51 -5.50 4.16 -15.07
CA PHE A 51 -6.76 3.45 -14.99
C PHE A 51 -7.68 4.08 -13.94
N TYR A 52 -8.66 4.88 -14.40
CA TYR A 52 -9.57 5.63 -13.52
C TYR A 52 -8.83 6.46 -12.45
N GLU A 53 -7.84 7.23 -12.88
CA GLU A 53 -6.99 8.08 -12.01
C GLU A 53 -6.06 7.29 -11.06
N LEU A 54 -5.83 6.00 -11.30
CA LEU A 54 -4.83 5.18 -10.63
C LEU A 54 -3.67 4.92 -11.58
N THR A 55 -2.47 5.38 -11.23
CA THR A 55 -1.27 5.12 -12.02
C THR A 55 -0.79 3.68 -11.81
N GLN A 56 -0.68 2.93 -12.91
CA GLN A 56 -0.31 1.52 -12.89
C GLN A 56 0.83 1.21 -13.84
N LEU A 57 1.64 0.20 -13.46
CA LEU A 57 2.53 -0.50 -14.38
C LEU A 57 1.81 -1.77 -14.85
N VAL A 58 1.51 -1.84 -16.14
CA VAL A 58 0.75 -2.93 -16.77
C VAL A 58 1.57 -3.57 -17.90
N ASP A 59 1.03 -4.63 -18.52
CA ASP A 59 1.72 -5.38 -19.60
C ASP A 59 3.14 -5.76 -19.16
N ILE A 60 3.25 -6.34 -17.98
CA ILE A 60 4.55 -6.68 -17.38
C ILE A 60 5.22 -7.75 -18.26
N SER A 61 6.39 -7.41 -18.80
CA SER A 61 7.15 -8.29 -19.71
C SER A 61 8.38 -8.92 -19.05
N VAL A 62 8.84 -8.35 -17.94
CA VAL A 62 10.00 -8.82 -17.17
C VAL A 62 9.70 -8.67 -15.68
N GLY A 63 9.94 -9.73 -14.93
CA GLY A 63 9.94 -9.74 -13.48
C GLY A 63 11.14 -10.54 -12.97
N VAL A 64 12.04 -9.89 -12.26
CA VAL A 64 13.23 -10.50 -11.65
C VAL A 64 13.19 -10.24 -10.16
N VAL A 65 13.33 -11.29 -9.36
CA VAL A 65 13.57 -11.19 -7.91
C VAL A 65 15.06 -11.31 -7.66
N HIS A 66 15.64 -10.28 -7.05
CA HIS A 66 17.07 -10.24 -6.75
C HIS A 66 17.36 -10.89 -5.41
N ALA A 67 18.55 -11.50 -5.32
CA ALA A 67 19.04 -12.00 -4.04
C ALA A 67 19.18 -10.85 -3.04
N SER A 68 18.60 -10.99 -1.85
CA SER A 68 18.70 -9.98 -0.79
C SER A 68 20.15 -9.75 -0.35
N SER A 69 20.50 -8.52 -0.10
CA SER A 69 21.80 -8.12 0.46
C SER A 69 21.60 -7.23 1.69
N ASP A 70 22.65 -7.09 2.53
CA ASP A 70 22.60 -6.21 3.71
C ASP A 70 22.51 -4.71 3.34
N ASP A 71 22.77 -4.38 2.08
CA ASP A 71 22.70 -3.01 1.53
C ASP A 71 21.34 -2.71 0.85
N ASP A 72 20.41 -3.66 0.83
CA ASP A 72 19.10 -3.47 0.21
C ASP A 72 18.29 -2.40 0.93
N LEU A 73 17.57 -1.61 0.14
CA LEU A 73 16.71 -0.58 0.67
C LEU A 73 15.52 -1.23 1.41
N VAL A 74 15.42 -0.94 2.70
CA VAL A 74 14.23 -1.30 3.48
C VAL A 74 13.21 -0.17 3.36
N ILE A 75 12.07 -0.44 2.76
CA ILE A 75 10.96 0.51 2.70
C ILE A 75 10.25 0.52 4.05
N LEU A 76 10.25 1.68 4.69
CA LEU A 76 9.50 1.95 5.92
C LEU A 76 8.28 2.79 5.61
N PRO A 77 7.19 2.65 6.37
CA PRO A 77 6.04 3.56 6.23
C PRO A 77 6.49 5.02 6.42
N SER A 78 5.97 5.91 5.58
CA SER A 78 6.17 7.35 5.73
C SER A 78 5.05 7.93 6.59
N GLU A 79 5.38 8.55 7.71
CA GLU A 79 4.40 9.27 8.51
C GLU A 79 3.96 10.53 7.76
N ILE A 80 2.65 10.68 7.52
CA ILE A 80 2.07 11.81 6.80
C ILE A 80 0.86 12.39 7.54
N LEU A 81 0.46 13.59 7.16
CA LEU A 81 -0.80 14.18 7.64
C LEU A 81 -1.96 13.72 6.73
N ALA A 82 -3.17 13.64 7.27
CA ALA A 82 -4.35 13.29 6.46
C ALA A 82 -4.59 14.29 5.31
N GLY A 83 -4.15 15.54 5.46
CA GLY A 83 -4.20 16.57 4.40
C GLY A 83 -3.20 16.38 3.26
N ASP A 84 -2.20 15.52 3.43
CA ASP A 84 -1.20 15.21 2.41
C ASP A 84 -1.58 14.00 1.53
N ILE A 85 -2.71 13.33 1.87
CA ILE A 85 -3.24 12.24 1.07
C ILE A 85 -3.56 12.74 -0.34
N GLY A 86 -2.99 12.08 -1.34
CA GLY A 86 -3.16 12.46 -2.74
C GLY A 86 -2.22 11.70 -3.65
N GLU A 87 -2.21 12.08 -4.91
CA GLU A 87 -1.43 11.52 -6.02
C GLU A 87 0.03 11.25 -5.67
N SER A 88 0.66 12.17 -4.93
CA SER A 88 2.08 12.05 -4.59
C SER A 88 2.41 10.84 -3.72
N TYR A 89 1.45 10.31 -2.98
CA TYR A 89 1.62 9.13 -2.12
C TYR A 89 0.91 7.89 -2.65
N GLU A 90 0.29 7.96 -3.83
CA GLU A 90 -0.32 6.80 -4.46
C GLU A 90 0.71 5.69 -4.67
N GLY A 91 0.34 4.46 -4.31
CA GLY A 91 1.24 3.31 -4.35
C GLY A 91 2.30 3.27 -3.23
N CYS A 92 2.41 4.30 -2.41
CA CYS A 92 3.40 4.37 -1.33
C CYS A 92 2.88 3.75 -0.03
N LEU A 93 3.80 3.17 0.73
CA LEU A 93 3.57 2.73 2.10
C LEU A 93 3.63 3.94 3.03
N ILE A 94 2.52 4.23 3.69
CA ILE A 94 2.35 5.38 4.60
C ILE A 94 1.81 4.94 5.95
N GLU A 95 1.93 5.81 6.96
CA GLU A 95 1.39 5.58 8.29
C GLU A 95 0.84 6.85 8.92
N PHE A 96 -0.06 6.65 9.88
CA PHE A 96 -0.65 7.67 10.73
C PHE A 96 -0.52 7.25 12.18
N SER A 97 0.04 8.13 13.00
CA SER A 97 0.13 7.94 14.46
C SER A 97 -1.06 8.61 15.15
N GLY A 98 -1.62 7.95 16.15
CA GLY A 98 -2.69 8.52 16.97
C GLY A 98 -4.00 8.76 16.20
N ALA A 99 -4.66 7.69 15.82
CA ALA A 99 -5.92 7.71 15.10
C ALA A 99 -7.10 7.35 16.00
N MET A 100 -8.29 7.85 15.67
CA MET A 100 -9.55 7.48 16.33
C MET A 100 -10.57 7.05 15.28
N VAL A 101 -11.15 5.88 15.46
CA VAL A 101 -12.15 5.34 14.53
C VAL A 101 -13.40 6.24 14.54
N SER A 102 -13.79 6.70 13.37
CA SER A 102 -14.96 7.56 13.17
C SER A 102 -16.13 6.86 12.50
N GLU A 103 -15.89 5.78 11.77
CA GLU A 103 -16.92 4.93 11.16
C GLU A 103 -16.48 3.48 11.19
N GLU A 104 -17.42 2.58 11.56
CA GLU A 104 -17.21 1.12 11.53
C GLU A 104 -17.15 0.60 10.10
N ALA A 105 -16.62 -0.62 9.94
CA ALA A 105 -16.55 -1.27 8.63
C ALA A 105 -17.94 -1.46 8.01
N ASN A 106 -18.09 -0.99 6.77
CA ASN A 106 -19.31 -1.17 5.98
C ASN A 106 -19.34 -2.57 5.31
N GLN A 107 -20.35 -2.80 4.47
CA GLN A 107 -20.51 -4.08 3.75
C GLN A 107 -19.40 -4.38 2.73
N TYR A 108 -18.55 -3.41 2.43
CA TYR A 108 -17.41 -3.52 1.50
C TYR A 108 -16.07 -3.57 2.22
N GLY A 109 -16.07 -3.65 3.56
CA GLY A 109 -14.86 -3.65 4.38
C GLY A 109 -14.26 -2.28 4.67
N GLU A 110 -14.82 -1.20 4.08
CA GLU A 110 -14.33 0.16 4.28
C GLU A 110 -14.72 0.70 5.66
N TRP A 111 -13.77 1.30 6.37
CA TRP A 111 -13.96 1.99 7.63
C TRP A 111 -13.15 3.28 7.67
N ASN A 112 -13.49 4.20 8.56
CA ASN A 112 -12.84 5.49 8.61
C ASN A 112 -12.24 5.78 9.97
N PHE A 113 -11.11 6.51 9.98
CA PHE A 113 -10.57 7.10 11.18
C PHE A 113 -10.25 8.59 10.97
N THR A 114 -10.17 9.32 12.08
CA THR A 114 -9.67 10.69 12.10
C THR A 114 -8.30 10.72 12.75
N THR A 115 -7.40 11.53 12.20
CA THR A 115 -6.10 11.79 12.83
C THR A 115 -6.23 12.93 13.82
N ILE A 116 -5.52 12.83 14.95
CA ILE A 116 -5.42 13.92 15.94
C ILE A 116 -4.18 14.74 15.56
N ASP A 117 -4.36 15.69 14.65
CA ASP A 117 -3.29 16.61 14.27
C ASP A 117 -3.57 18.01 14.82
N ILE A 118 -2.52 18.65 15.37
CA ILE A 118 -2.57 20.04 15.86
C ILE A 118 -2.85 21.08 14.75
N ASN A 119 -2.70 20.70 13.48
CA ASN A 119 -2.97 21.54 12.31
C ASN A 119 -4.33 21.28 11.64
N GLY A 120 -5.20 20.53 12.28
CA GLY A 120 -6.53 20.21 11.78
C GLY A 120 -6.57 18.83 11.13
N GLY A 121 -6.76 17.82 11.95
CA GLY A 121 -6.87 16.43 11.53
C GLY A 121 -7.86 16.22 10.38
N GLY A 122 -7.68 15.16 9.63
CA GLY A 122 -8.53 14.76 8.51
C GLY A 122 -9.08 13.36 8.70
N THR A 123 -10.05 13.02 7.87
CA THR A 123 -10.59 11.65 7.79
C THR A 123 -9.82 10.85 6.76
N VAL A 124 -9.43 9.64 7.12
CA VAL A 124 -8.79 8.66 6.26
C VAL A 124 -9.71 7.46 6.09
N ILE A 125 -9.88 7.02 4.86
CA ILE A 125 -10.64 5.81 4.53
C ILE A 125 -9.67 4.63 4.49
N CYS A 126 -9.99 3.56 5.21
CA CYS A 126 -9.33 2.26 5.08
C CYS A 126 -10.20 1.28 4.30
N ASP A 127 -9.55 0.34 3.61
CA ASP A 127 -10.23 -0.70 2.83
C ASP A 127 -9.48 -2.02 2.99
N ASP A 128 -10.06 -3.15 2.57
CA ASP A 128 -9.57 -4.51 2.82
C ASP A 128 -9.01 -5.22 1.56
N LYS A 129 -8.50 -4.46 0.60
CA LYS A 129 -8.02 -4.95 -0.71
C LYS A 129 -7.05 -6.15 -0.64
N TRP A 130 -6.28 -6.28 0.46
CA TRP A 130 -5.26 -7.31 0.66
C TRP A 130 -5.71 -8.48 1.55
N ASP A 131 -7.01 -8.72 1.64
CA ASP A 131 -7.59 -9.78 2.48
C ASP A 131 -7.23 -9.65 3.98
N TYR A 132 -6.83 -8.46 4.43
CA TYR A 132 -6.70 -8.14 5.84
C TYR A 132 -7.95 -7.43 6.34
N PHE A 133 -8.83 -8.20 6.95
CA PHE A 133 -10.11 -7.71 7.49
C PHE A 133 -9.92 -7.20 8.92
N TYR A 134 -10.16 -5.91 9.12
CA TYR A 134 -10.19 -5.30 10.44
C TYR A 134 -11.56 -4.70 10.70
N PHE A 135 -12.14 -5.01 11.85
CA PHE A 135 -13.49 -4.59 12.24
C PHE A 135 -13.40 -3.69 13.48
N PRO A 136 -13.09 -2.40 13.32
CA PRO A 136 -13.00 -1.48 14.43
C PRO A 136 -14.39 -1.11 14.97
N THR A 137 -14.42 -0.58 16.21
CA THR A 137 -15.61 0.07 16.78
C THR A 137 -15.45 1.58 16.81
N ILE A 138 -16.56 2.31 16.72
CA ILE A 138 -16.54 3.79 16.82
C ILE A 138 -15.86 4.20 18.14
N ASP A 139 -15.12 5.30 18.10
CA ASP A 139 -14.32 5.87 19.19
C ASP A 139 -13.15 4.98 19.68
N GLN A 140 -12.84 3.89 18.98
CA GLN A 140 -11.65 3.10 19.28
C GLN A 140 -10.40 3.91 18.96
N GLU A 141 -9.48 3.97 19.92
CA GLU A 141 -8.18 4.62 19.75
C GLU A 141 -7.17 3.64 19.16
N LEU A 142 -6.46 4.09 18.14
CA LEU A 142 -5.40 3.34 17.48
C LEU A 142 -4.10 4.13 17.60
N SER A 143 -3.04 3.47 18.08
CA SER A 143 -1.73 4.08 18.19
C SER A 143 -1.03 4.22 16.84
N LEU A 144 -1.35 3.33 15.89
CA LEU A 144 -0.80 3.31 14.54
C LEU A 144 -1.82 2.75 13.55
N VAL A 145 -1.93 3.38 12.39
CA VAL A 145 -2.57 2.80 11.20
C VAL A 145 -1.63 3.00 10.00
N ALA A 146 -1.15 1.91 9.43
CA ALA A 146 -0.27 1.91 8.27
C ALA A 146 -0.88 1.13 7.10
N GLY A 147 -0.41 1.38 5.89
CA GLY A 147 -0.87 0.66 4.70
C GLY A 147 -0.32 1.28 3.43
N VAL A 148 -0.65 0.68 2.31
CA VAL A 148 -0.36 1.27 1.00
C VAL A 148 -1.52 2.17 0.60
N LEU A 149 -1.21 3.38 0.12
CA LEU A 149 -2.24 4.27 -0.39
C LEU A 149 -2.64 3.85 -1.81
N ASP A 150 -3.92 3.65 -2.02
CA ASP A 150 -4.51 3.25 -3.28
C ASP A 150 -5.61 4.24 -3.71
N TYR A 151 -5.92 4.29 -4.99
CA TYR A 151 -7.03 5.10 -5.49
C TYR A 151 -8.07 4.21 -6.15
N SER A 152 -9.30 4.28 -5.68
CA SER A 152 -10.42 3.52 -6.23
C SER A 152 -11.75 4.18 -5.93
N PHE A 153 -12.71 4.06 -6.85
CA PHE A 153 -14.05 4.64 -6.72
C PHE A 153 -14.03 6.14 -6.35
N SER A 154 -13.11 6.90 -6.99
CA SER A 154 -12.93 8.34 -6.81
C SER A 154 -12.49 8.76 -5.40
N ALA A 155 -11.79 7.90 -4.67
CA ALA A 155 -11.25 8.18 -3.35
C ALA A 155 -9.89 7.52 -3.13
N TYR A 156 -9.00 8.21 -2.41
CA TYR A 156 -7.80 7.60 -1.85
C TYR A 156 -8.18 6.79 -0.62
N LYS A 157 -7.64 5.58 -0.54
CA LYS A 157 -7.89 4.63 0.53
C LYS A 157 -6.59 4.03 1.03
N LEU A 158 -6.44 3.98 2.33
CA LEU A 158 -5.33 3.26 2.96
C LEU A 158 -5.65 1.78 2.98
N GLN A 159 -4.71 0.96 2.53
CA GLN A 159 -4.85 -0.49 2.45
C GLN A 159 -3.92 -1.15 3.49
N PRO A 160 -4.37 -1.39 4.73
CA PRO A 160 -3.61 -2.20 5.69
C PRO A 160 -3.39 -3.61 5.13
N ARG A 161 -2.20 -4.17 5.33
CA ARG A 161 -1.78 -5.44 4.72
C ARG A 161 -1.88 -6.61 5.70
N LEU A 162 -1.70 -6.31 6.99
CA LEU A 162 -1.63 -7.32 8.05
C LEU A 162 -1.77 -6.69 9.45
N ALA A 163 -1.87 -7.53 10.48
CA ALA A 163 -2.17 -7.10 11.85
C ALA A 163 -1.19 -6.07 12.45
N LYS A 164 0.06 -6.03 12.03
CA LYS A 164 1.02 -5.00 12.52
C LYS A 164 0.74 -3.60 11.96
N ASP A 165 -0.04 -3.51 10.88
CA ASP A 165 -0.38 -2.24 10.24
C ASP A 165 -1.52 -1.51 10.97
N VAL A 166 -2.26 -2.17 11.88
CA VAL A 166 -3.28 -1.56 12.73
C VAL A 166 -3.01 -1.94 14.19
N VAL A 167 -2.58 -0.97 15.00
CA VAL A 167 -2.20 -1.19 16.40
C VAL A 167 -3.11 -0.42 17.32
N GLU A 168 -3.82 -1.14 18.18
CA GLU A 168 -4.70 -0.56 19.22
C GLU A 168 -3.86 0.08 20.34
N THR A 169 -4.43 1.05 21.03
CA THR A 169 -3.79 1.78 22.15
C THR A 169 -3.87 1.00 23.45
#